data_143f461e62fd2ccd4b34850cd19d297c
#
_entry.id   143f461e62fd2ccd4b34850cd19d297c
#
_cell.length_a   1.000
_cell.length_b   1.000
_cell.length_c   1.000
_cell.angle_alpha   90.00
_cell.angle_beta   90.00
_cell.angle_gamma   90.00
#
_symmetry.space_group_name_H-M   'P 1'
#
loop_
_entity.id
_entity.type
_entity.pdbx_description
1 polymer ?
#
loop_
_entity_poly.entity_id
_entity_poly.type
_entity_poly.pdbx_seq_one_letter_code
_entity_poly.pdbx_strand_id
1 'polypeptide(L)'
;PGVVIGKRGEDIEKLKKEVSDLMGVPAHINVAEVRKPELDAQLVAESIAQQLERRIMFRRAMKRSVGNAMRLGALGIKVNVGGRLNGAEIARSEWYREGRVPLHTLLADIDYCTAEAATTYGIIGVKVWIYKGEVFDFSQIGQEKVEDSAPQRSSRPAREPR
;
A
#
# COMPACT_ATOMS: atom_id res chain seq x y z
N PRO A 1 0.91 -2.01 -13.39
CA PRO A 1 1.14 -3.40 -13.83
C PRO A 1 2.06 -3.48 -15.05
N GLY A 2 1.94 -2.53 -16.00
CA GLY A 2 2.70 -2.56 -17.25
C GLY A 2 4.23 -2.61 -17.11
N VAL A 3 4.79 -1.98 -16.07
CA VAL A 3 6.24 -2.01 -15.80
C VAL A 3 6.69 -3.41 -15.37
N VAL A 4 5.88 -4.11 -14.59
CA VAL A 4 6.19 -5.47 -14.09
C VAL A 4 6.04 -6.51 -15.20
N ILE A 5 5.05 -6.34 -16.08
CA ILE A 5 4.82 -7.23 -17.22
C ILE A 5 5.93 -7.06 -18.27
N GLY A 6 6.43 -5.83 -18.43
CA GLY A 6 7.46 -5.50 -19.42
C GLY A 6 6.96 -5.51 -20.86
N LYS A 7 7.88 -5.30 -21.81
CA LYS A 7 7.55 -5.36 -23.22
C LYS A 7 7.21 -6.79 -23.64
N ARG A 8 6.00 -7.01 -24.11
CA ARG A 8 5.48 -8.33 -24.57
C ARG A 8 5.51 -9.44 -23.50
N GLY A 9 5.62 -9.10 -22.21
CA GLY A 9 5.64 -10.10 -21.15
C GLY A 9 7.02 -10.69 -20.83
N GLU A 10 8.11 -10.17 -21.40
CA GLU A 10 9.45 -10.72 -21.20
C GLU A 10 9.92 -10.64 -19.73
N ASP A 11 9.58 -9.55 -19.03
CA ASP A 11 10.06 -9.34 -17.67
C ASP A 11 9.32 -10.23 -16.66
N ILE A 12 8.02 -10.48 -16.86
CA ILE A 12 7.27 -11.41 -16.02
C ILE A 12 7.74 -12.87 -16.23
N GLU A 13 8.14 -13.23 -17.46
CA GLU A 13 8.68 -14.57 -17.73
C GLU A 13 10.05 -14.77 -17.07
N LYS A 14 10.93 -13.77 -17.11
CA LYS A 14 12.20 -13.79 -16.37
C LYS A 14 11.98 -13.93 -14.87
N LEU A 15 11.09 -13.10 -14.32
CA LEU A 15 10.76 -13.15 -12.89
C LEU A 15 10.18 -14.52 -12.50
N LYS A 16 9.30 -15.09 -13.31
CA LYS A 16 8.74 -16.42 -13.09
C LYS A 16 9.83 -17.49 -13.06
N LYS A 17 10.81 -17.40 -13.97
CA LYS A 17 11.94 -18.34 -14.02
C LYS A 17 12.83 -18.20 -12.79
N GLU A 18 13.21 -16.99 -12.41
CA GLU A 18 14.02 -16.72 -11.22
C GLU A 18 13.35 -17.24 -9.94
N VAL A 19 12.04 -16.98 -9.78
CA VAL A 19 11.28 -17.48 -8.62
C VAL A 19 11.20 -19.01 -8.64
N SER A 20 10.97 -19.62 -9.80
CA SER A 20 10.95 -21.10 -9.94
C SER A 20 12.28 -21.71 -9.62
N ASP A 21 13.38 -21.10 -10.05
CA ASP A 21 14.75 -21.57 -9.78
C ASP A 21 15.10 -21.49 -8.28
N LEU A 22 14.65 -20.41 -7.61
CA LEU A 22 14.83 -20.23 -6.17
C LEU A 22 14.00 -21.21 -5.33
N MET A 23 12.77 -21.50 -5.76
CA MET A 23 11.86 -22.38 -5.04
C MET A 23 12.06 -23.89 -5.37
N GLY A 24 12.70 -24.19 -6.50
CA GLY A 24 12.82 -25.56 -7.02
C GLY A 24 11.49 -26.18 -7.49
N VAL A 25 10.44 -25.37 -7.60
CA VAL A 25 9.08 -25.77 -8.02
C VAL A 25 8.55 -24.75 -9.03
N PRO A 26 7.82 -25.18 -10.07
CA PRO A 26 7.23 -24.25 -11.04
C PRO A 26 6.29 -23.26 -10.33
N ALA A 27 6.60 -21.98 -10.39
CA ALA A 27 5.82 -20.90 -9.81
C ALA A 27 4.90 -20.26 -10.86
N HIS A 28 3.70 -19.84 -10.43
CA HIS A 28 2.81 -19.01 -11.24
C HIS A 28 2.72 -17.62 -10.62
N ILE A 29 2.93 -16.59 -11.44
CA ILE A 29 2.89 -15.19 -10.99
C ILE A 29 1.67 -14.53 -11.62
N ASN A 30 0.80 -13.99 -10.78
CA ASN A 30 -0.33 -13.16 -11.19
C ASN A 30 -0.10 -11.72 -10.73
N VAL A 31 -0.31 -10.75 -11.62
CA VAL A 31 -0.15 -9.33 -11.33
C VAL A 31 -1.52 -8.72 -11.08
N ALA A 32 -1.78 -8.33 -9.83
CA ALA A 32 -3.00 -7.64 -9.45
C ALA A 32 -2.74 -6.12 -9.36
N GLU A 33 -3.66 -5.33 -9.90
CA GLU A 33 -3.60 -3.87 -9.83
C GLU A 33 -4.26 -3.36 -8.56
N VAL A 34 -3.55 -2.51 -7.80
CA VAL A 34 -4.11 -1.82 -6.64
C VAL A 34 -4.76 -0.52 -7.11
N ARG A 35 -6.10 -0.45 -7.07
CA ARG A 35 -6.87 0.70 -7.58
C ARG A 35 -6.74 1.96 -6.71
N LYS A 36 -6.61 1.79 -5.38
CA LYS A 36 -6.53 2.89 -4.41
C LYS A 36 -5.27 2.74 -3.53
N PRO A 37 -4.09 3.09 -4.04
CA PRO A 37 -2.84 2.90 -3.31
C PRO A 37 -2.75 3.71 -2.00
N GLU A 38 -3.50 4.81 -1.89
CA GLU A 38 -3.52 5.64 -0.70
C GLU A 38 -4.37 5.06 0.46
N LEU A 39 -5.10 3.96 0.21
CA LEU A 39 -5.81 3.18 1.23
C LEU A 39 -5.02 1.93 1.67
N ASP A 40 -3.86 1.69 1.08
CA ASP A 40 -2.95 0.62 1.47
C ASP A 40 -1.89 1.18 2.42
N ALA A 41 -1.82 0.64 3.64
CA ALA A 41 -0.92 1.13 4.67
C ALA A 41 0.55 0.97 4.28
N GLN A 42 0.90 -0.08 3.54
CA GLN A 42 2.27 -0.33 3.09
C GLN A 42 2.71 0.74 2.09
N LEU A 43 1.91 0.97 1.06
CA LEU A 43 2.23 1.94 0.01
C LEU A 43 2.30 3.38 0.56
N VAL A 44 1.43 3.71 1.51
CA VAL A 44 1.46 5.01 2.20
C VAL A 44 2.71 5.14 3.06
N ALA A 45 3.09 4.10 3.82
CA ALA A 45 4.28 4.12 4.66
C ALA A 45 5.56 4.26 3.82
N GLU A 46 5.69 3.49 2.74
CA GLU A 46 6.81 3.58 1.80
C GLU A 46 6.88 4.95 1.10
N SER A 47 5.74 5.50 0.70
CA SER A 47 5.69 6.84 0.10
C SER A 47 6.16 7.93 1.07
N ILE A 48 5.80 7.82 2.36
CA ILE A 48 6.29 8.74 3.38
C ILE A 48 7.80 8.56 3.58
N ALA A 49 8.28 7.31 3.67
CA ALA A 49 9.70 6.99 3.83
C ALA A 49 10.54 7.58 2.69
N GLN A 50 10.14 7.39 1.44
CA GLN A 50 10.80 7.98 0.27
C GLN A 50 10.80 9.51 0.28
N GLN A 51 9.72 10.14 0.76
CA GLN A 51 9.68 11.60 0.90
C GLN A 51 10.67 12.09 1.96
N LEU A 52 10.82 11.36 3.08
CA LEU A 52 11.79 11.69 4.13
C LEU A 52 13.24 11.54 3.64
N GLU A 53 13.54 10.50 2.86
CA GLU A 53 14.85 10.30 2.21
C GLU A 53 15.20 11.45 1.26
N ARG A 54 14.20 11.97 0.55
CA ARG A 54 14.32 13.16 -0.31
C ARG A 54 14.37 14.48 0.46
N ARG A 55 14.52 14.43 1.79
CA ARG A 55 14.62 15.59 2.69
C ARG A 55 13.39 16.51 2.67
N ILE A 56 12.23 15.97 2.38
CA ILE A 56 10.96 16.71 2.53
C ILE A 56 10.64 16.83 4.01
N MET A 57 10.13 17.98 4.44
CA MET A 57 9.74 18.20 5.82
C MET A 57 8.71 17.17 6.28
N PHE A 58 9.00 16.45 7.36
CA PHE A 58 8.18 15.34 7.86
C PHE A 58 6.72 15.74 8.12
N ARG A 59 6.47 16.96 8.65
CA ARG A 59 5.10 17.45 8.89
C ARG A 59 4.31 17.60 7.60
N ARG A 60 4.96 18.05 6.52
CA ARG A 60 4.32 18.19 5.21
C ARG A 60 4.02 16.82 4.60
N ALA A 61 4.96 15.88 4.70
CA ALA A 61 4.78 14.51 4.23
C ALA A 61 3.60 13.83 4.93
N MET A 62 3.56 13.86 6.28
CA MET A 62 2.47 13.27 7.07
C MET A 62 1.12 13.89 6.73
N LYS A 63 0.99 15.23 6.76
CA LYS A 63 -0.29 15.90 6.49
C LYS A 63 -0.80 15.63 5.09
N ARG A 64 0.09 15.59 4.09
CA ARG A 64 -0.27 15.29 2.71
C ARG A 64 -0.83 13.87 2.57
N SER A 65 -0.13 12.89 3.13
CA SER A 65 -0.55 11.48 3.08
C SER A 65 -1.87 11.26 3.81
N VAL A 66 -2.06 11.88 4.98
CA VAL A 66 -3.31 11.82 5.74
C VAL A 66 -4.46 12.45 4.95
N GLY A 67 -4.27 13.66 4.40
CA GLY A 67 -5.31 14.32 3.61
C GLY A 67 -5.68 13.56 2.33
N ASN A 68 -4.72 12.87 1.69
CA ASN A 68 -4.99 12.03 0.53
C ASN A 68 -5.82 10.80 0.90
N ALA A 69 -5.45 10.08 1.95
CA ALA A 69 -6.19 8.91 2.42
C ALA A 69 -7.64 9.26 2.82
N MET A 70 -7.84 10.35 3.55
CA MET A 70 -9.19 10.80 3.94
C MET A 70 -10.05 11.17 2.72
N ARG A 71 -9.46 11.82 1.71
CA ARG A 71 -10.17 12.18 0.48
C ARG A 71 -10.61 10.97 -0.34
N LEU A 72 -9.87 9.87 -0.29
CA LEU A 72 -10.17 8.62 -1.00
C LEU A 72 -11.10 7.67 -0.25
N GLY A 73 -11.55 8.07 0.94
CA GLY A 73 -12.59 7.37 1.68
C GLY A 73 -12.11 6.56 2.86
N ALA A 74 -10.89 6.77 3.38
CA ALA A 74 -10.51 6.24 4.69
C ALA A 74 -11.40 6.84 5.79
N LEU A 75 -11.89 6.03 6.71
CA LEU A 75 -12.66 6.50 7.87
C LEU A 75 -11.78 7.12 8.95
N GLY A 76 -10.50 6.78 8.92
CA GLY A 76 -9.49 7.37 9.77
C GLY A 76 -8.09 6.87 9.44
N ILE A 77 -7.12 7.70 9.73
CA ILE A 77 -5.71 7.39 9.55
C ILE A 77 -4.90 7.95 10.70
N LYS A 78 -3.90 7.19 11.14
CA LYS A 78 -2.88 7.63 12.10
C LYS A 78 -1.51 7.33 11.51
N VAL A 79 -0.66 8.33 11.49
CA VAL A 79 0.76 8.21 11.08
C VAL A 79 1.63 8.58 12.25
N ASN A 80 2.63 7.76 12.54
CA ASN A 80 3.65 8.03 13.55
C ASN A 80 5.03 7.96 12.91
N VAL A 81 5.84 8.97 13.14
CA VAL A 81 7.21 9.06 12.62
C VAL A 81 8.16 9.28 13.79
N GLY A 82 9.15 8.41 13.93
CA GLY A 82 10.10 8.44 15.05
C GLY A 82 11.54 8.35 14.57
N GLY A 83 12.40 9.17 15.16
CA GLY A 83 13.83 9.23 14.84
C GLY A 83 14.38 10.66 14.93
N ARG A 84 15.49 10.92 14.25
CA ARG A 84 16.11 12.26 14.14
C ARG A 84 15.40 13.09 13.08
N LEU A 85 14.22 13.61 13.42
CA LEU A 85 13.37 14.34 12.50
C LEU A 85 14.06 15.63 12.02
N ASN A 86 14.15 15.81 10.71
CA ASN A 86 14.85 16.91 10.03
C ASN A 86 16.34 17.04 10.44
N GLY A 87 16.99 15.96 10.85
CA GLY A 87 18.39 15.98 11.26
C GLY A 87 18.65 16.51 12.66
N ALA A 88 17.61 16.60 13.51
CA ALA A 88 17.78 17.00 14.92
C ALA A 88 18.71 16.03 15.65
N GLU A 89 19.54 16.54 16.57
CA GLU A 89 20.45 15.69 17.35
C GLU A 89 19.69 14.74 18.28
N ILE A 90 18.60 15.24 18.88
CA ILE A 90 17.76 14.45 19.77
C ILE A 90 16.64 13.82 18.96
N ALA A 91 16.55 12.50 19.02
CA ALA A 91 15.46 11.75 18.41
C ALA A 91 14.14 12.02 19.14
N ARG A 92 13.07 12.13 18.41
CA ARG A 92 11.71 12.25 18.95
C ARG A 92 10.72 11.55 18.07
N SER A 93 9.53 11.27 18.61
CA SER A 93 8.40 10.73 17.85
C SER A 93 7.33 11.81 17.73
N GLU A 94 6.85 12.01 16.53
CA GLU A 94 5.68 12.85 16.25
C GLU A 94 4.63 12.03 15.51
N TRP A 95 3.37 12.26 15.85
CA TRP A 95 2.26 11.56 15.22
C TRP A 95 1.18 12.54 14.77
N TYR A 96 0.45 12.16 13.75
CA TYR A 96 -0.70 12.87 13.24
C TYR A 96 -1.85 11.89 13.03
N ARG A 97 -3.05 12.27 13.43
CA ARG A 97 -4.27 11.45 13.29
C ARG A 97 -5.41 12.31 12.77
N GLU A 98 -6.17 11.74 11.85
CA GLU A 98 -7.41 12.32 11.35
C GLU A 98 -8.49 11.23 11.27
N GLY A 99 -9.71 11.59 11.60
CA GLY A 99 -10.82 10.64 11.69
C GLY A 99 -10.76 9.73 12.91
N ARG A 100 -11.44 8.59 12.82
CA ARG A 100 -11.55 7.59 13.89
C ARG A 100 -10.59 6.42 13.62
N VAL A 101 -9.78 6.04 14.58
CA VAL A 101 -8.92 4.84 14.51
C VAL A 101 -9.14 4.00 15.78
N PRO A 102 -10.13 3.10 15.79
CA PRO A 102 -10.52 2.33 16.98
C PRO A 102 -9.63 1.10 17.16
N LEU A 103 -8.43 1.26 17.75
CA LEU A 103 -7.46 0.18 17.93
C LEU A 103 -7.91 -0.93 18.89
N HIS A 104 -8.94 -0.69 19.72
CA HIS A 104 -9.45 -1.66 20.68
C HIS A 104 -10.68 -2.44 20.18
N THR A 105 -11.22 -2.09 19.03
CA THR A 105 -12.40 -2.75 18.46
C THR A 105 -11.95 -3.92 17.58
N LEU A 106 -12.33 -5.14 17.94
CA LEU A 106 -11.95 -6.36 17.19
C LEU A 106 -12.58 -6.42 15.79
N LEU A 107 -13.75 -5.83 15.60
CA LEU A 107 -14.45 -5.79 14.31
C LEU A 107 -13.91 -4.72 13.36
N ALA A 108 -12.98 -3.87 13.82
CA ALA A 108 -12.43 -2.81 12.99
C ALA A 108 -11.39 -3.37 12.01
N ASP A 109 -11.60 -3.14 10.73
CA ASP A 109 -10.61 -3.39 9.68
C ASP A 109 -9.57 -2.27 9.69
N ILE A 110 -8.42 -2.56 10.31
CA ILE A 110 -7.31 -1.63 10.44
C ILE A 110 -6.11 -2.21 9.71
N ASP A 111 -5.77 -1.60 8.59
CA ASP A 111 -4.55 -1.90 7.87
C ASP A 111 -3.36 -1.22 8.54
N TYR A 112 -2.30 -1.98 8.81
CA TYR A 112 -1.12 -1.51 9.51
C TYR A 112 0.16 -1.87 8.79
N CYS A 113 1.05 -0.89 8.64
CA CYS A 113 2.38 -1.14 8.11
C CYS A 113 3.44 -0.28 8.77
N THR A 114 4.68 -0.79 8.72
CA THR A 114 5.88 -0.07 9.12
C THR A 114 6.83 0.05 7.93
N ALA A 115 7.46 1.22 7.81
CA ALA A 115 8.53 1.44 6.84
C ALA A 115 9.70 2.17 7.51
N GLU A 116 10.87 2.02 6.94
CA GLU A 116 12.09 2.68 7.40
C GLU A 116 12.60 3.63 6.31
N ALA A 117 12.95 4.83 6.70
CA ALA A 117 13.59 5.82 5.85
C ALA A 117 15.06 5.94 6.21
N ALA A 118 15.94 5.55 5.31
CA ALA A 118 17.39 5.69 5.50
C ALA A 118 17.81 7.12 5.17
N THR A 119 18.11 7.92 6.20
CA THR A 119 18.59 9.28 6.03
C THR A 119 20.06 9.39 6.36
N THR A 120 20.71 10.48 5.94
CA THR A 120 22.12 10.76 6.28
C THR A 120 22.38 10.89 7.79
N TYR A 121 21.33 11.14 8.58
CA TYR A 121 21.40 11.29 10.04
C TYR A 121 21.00 10.04 10.82
N GLY A 122 20.63 8.95 10.11
CA GLY A 122 20.18 7.70 10.69
C GLY A 122 18.85 7.26 10.12
N ILE A 123 18.32 6.17 10.66
CA ILE A 123 17.04 5.57 10.22
C ILE A 123 15.89 6.26 10.94
N ILE A 124 14.85 6.61 10.18
CA ILE A 124 13.60 7.14 10.70
C ILE A 124 12.53 6.06 10.50
N GLY A 125 11.89 5.61 11.58
CA GLY A 125 10.79 4.67 11.53
C GLY A 125 9.46 5.37 11.23
N VAL A 126 8.70 4.85 10.30
CA VAL A 126 7.35 5.30 9.94
C VAL A 126 6.36 4.18 10.27
N LYS A 127 5.29 4.50 10.98
CA LYS A 127 4.19 3.57 11.30
C LYS A 127 2.89 4.18 10.81
N VAL A 128 2.10 3.41 10.09
CA VAL A 128 0.82 3.86 9.51
C VAL A 128 -0.28 2.91 9.92
N TRP A 129 -1.43 3.44 10.34
CA TRP A 129 -2.67 2.74 10.60
C TRP A 129 -3.76 3.38 9.77
N ILE A 130 -4.45 2.61 8.96
CA ILE A 130 -5.57 3.07 8.13
C ILE A 130 -6.81 2.28 8.53
N TYR A 131 -7.83 2.98 8.98
CA TYR A 131 -9.12 2.39 9.30
C TYR A 131 -10.03 2.44 8.07
N LYS A 132 -10.38 1.25 7.56
CA LYS A 132 -11.21 1.08 6.36
C LYS A 132 -12.70 0.94 6.68
N GLY A 133 -13.03 0.33 7.83
CA GLY A 133 -14.41 0.10 8.24
C GLY A 133 -14.54 -0.97 9.30
N GLU A 134 -15.78 -1.40 9.56
CA GLU A 134 -16.09 -2.53 10.45
C GLU A 134 -16.48 -3.75 9.60
N VAL A 135 -15.91 -4.91 9.92
CA VAL A 135 -16.19 -6.18 9.24
C VAL A 135 -16.94 -7.07 10.21
N PHE A 136 -18.17 -7.42 9.86
CA PHE A 136 -19.02 -8.30 10.67
C PHE A 136 -18.89 -9.77 10.26
N ASP A 137 -18.56 -10.04 9.00
CA ASP A 137 -18.39 -11.38 8.44
C ASP A 137 -16.93 -11.66 8.10
N PHE A 138 -16.25 -12.46 8.92
CA PHE A 138 -14.84 -12.83 8.71
C PHE A 138 -14.62 -13.75 7.50
N SER A 139 -15.65 -14.39 6.99
CA SER A 139 -15.58 -15.25 5.80
C SER A 139 -15.25 -14.48 4.50
N GLN A 140 -15.41 -13.16 4.48
CA GLN A 140 -15.13 -12.32 3.33
C GLN A 140 -13.71 -11.73 3.32
N ILE A 141 -12.99 -11.78 4.44
CA ILE A 141 -11.62 -11.24 4.59
C ILE A 141 -10.57 -12.04 3.79
N GLY A 142 -10.82 -12.53 2.70
CA GLY A 142 -9.84 -13.20 1.83
C GLY A 142 -10.33 -13.27 0.40
N GLN A 143 -11.61 -13.04 0.18
CA GLN A 143 -12.24 -13.19 -1.12
C GLN A 143 -12.24 -11.89 -1.93
N GLU A 144 -12.36 -10.73 -1.30
CA GLU A 144 -12.36 -9.44 -2.01
C GLU A 144 -11.09 -9.13 -2.82
N LYS A 145 -9.95 -9.73 -2.45
CA LYS A 145 -8.71 -9.59 -3.23
C LYS A 145 -8.67 -10.41 -4.52
N VAL A 146 -9.55 -11.38 -4.68
CA VAL A 146 -9.54 -12.32 -5.81
C VAL A 146 -10.64 -12.02 -6.85
N GLU A 147 -11.81 -11.53 -6.45
CA GLU A 147 -12.94 -11.32 -7.37
C GLU A 147 -12.79 -10.08 -8.27
N ASP A 148 -12.02 -9.09 -7.88
CA ASP A 148 -11.80 -7.88 -8.69
C ASP A 148 -10.81 -8.07 -9.85
N SER A 149 -10.23 -9.27 -10.00
CA SER A 149 -9.27 -9.61 -11.05
C SER A 149 -9.86 -10.42 -12.23
N ALA A 150 -11.16 -10.71 -12.22
CA ALA A 150 -11.79 -11.39 -13.36
C ALA A 150 -11.99 -10.41 -14.53
N PRO A 151 -11.39 -10.65 -15.73
CA PRO A 151 -11.62 -9.80 -16.88
C PRO A 151 -13.08 -9.97 -17.33
N GLN A 152 -13.85 -8.89 -17.27
CA GLN A 152 -15.15 -8.84 -17.94
C GLN A 152 -14.94 -9.09 -19.44
N ARG A 153 -15.25 -10.28 -19.87
CA ARG A 153 -15.36 -10.59 -21.30
C ARG A 153 -16.48 -9.73 -21.87
N SER A 154 -16.11 -8.65 -22.55
CA SER A 154 -17.03 -7.90 -23.39
C SER A 154 -17.58 -8.84 -24.47
N SER A 155 -18.84 -9.22 -24.36
CA SER A 155 -19.58 -9.89 -25.43
C SER A 155 -19.66 -8.92 -26.61
N ARG A 156 -18.82 -9.14 -27.63
CA ARG A 156 -19.00 -8.51 -28.94
C ARG A 156 -20.33 -9.02 -29.53
N PRO A 157 -21.23 -8.13 -29.95
CA PRO A 157 -22.42 -8.56 -30.66
C PRO A 157 -22.00 -9.17 -32.01
N ALA A 158 -22.57 -10.31 -32.32
CA ALA A 158 -22.39 -11.00 -33.60
C ALA A 158 -22.81 -10.09 -34.75
N ARG A 159 -21.92 -9.91 -35.74
CA ARG A 159 -22.24 -9.27 -37.02
C ARG A 159 -23.08 -10.24 -37.85
N GLU A 160 -24.32 -9.88 -38.13
CA GLU A 160 -25.16 -10.58 -39.13
C GLU A 160 -24.52 -10.51 -40.52
N PRO A 161 -24.52 -11.60 -41.28
CA PRO A 161 -24.08 -11.61 -42.67
C PRO A 161 -25.18 -11.03 -43.57
N ARG A 162 -24.77 -10.14 -44.48
CA ARG A 162 -25.53 -9.74 -45.64
C ARG A 162 -25.28 -10.72 -46.77
#